data_dc2f5bf967258db92151bb4d6a64d83a
#
_entry.id   dc2f5bf967258db92151bb4d6a64d83a
#
_cell.length_a   1.000
_cell.length_b   1.000
_cell.length_c   1.000
_cell.angle_alpha   90.00
_cell.angle_beta   90.00
_cell.angle_gamma   90.00
#
_symmetry.space_group_name_H-M   'P 1'
#
loop_
_entity.id
_entity.type
_entity.pdbx_description
1 polymer ?
#
loop_
_entity_poly.entity_id
_entity_poly.type
_entity_poly.pdbx_seq_one_letter_code
_entity_poly.pdbx_strand_id
1 'polypeptide(L)'
;MKKAYFFVLISWSASFCFAQKQELLPDSAPQDAFKDGELFEFRIHYGVFNASRITLGITADTLDQAPVFHAKGYGRTTGLARLFFKVEDHYESYFGQKDGLPRWFIRDINEGGYTKDIEIRFDHEKRMAHVNNKKKKEKASFAIEENVQDLISAFYYLRNFYDTSSLQEGEDIGLNMFFDQENYLFKLRFLGRETIETKFGKVRCIKLRPFVQSGRVFSEKESVTLWVSDDKNKIPVKMRADLRVGSIDCDLDRFKNLQHPFNIQVK
;
A
#
# COMPACT_ATOMS: atom_id res chain seq x y z
N MET A 1 -67.63 35.12 16.52
CA MET A 1 -66.24 35.14 16.08
C MET A 1 -65.50 34.04 16.81
N LYS A 2 -65.31 32.84 16.16
CA LYS A 2 -64.66 31.68 16.72
C LYS A 2 -63.25 31.58 16.14
N LYS A 3 -62.21 31.70 16.99
CA LYS A 3 -60.83 31.49 16.62
C LYS A 3 -60.49 30.00 16.69
N ALA A 4 -60.17 29.42 15.55
CA ALA A 4 -59.67 28.04 15.47
C ALA A 4 -58.13 28.06 15.67
N TYR A 5 -57.64 27.34 16.66
CA TYR A 5 -56.22 27.09 16.87
C TYR A 5 -55.83 25.82 16.10
N PHE A 6 -54.94 26.05 15.11
CA PHE A 6 -54.35 24.96 14.34
C PHE A 6 -53.09 24.46 15.08
N PHE A 7 -53.14 23.26 15.64
CA PHE A 7 -52.01 22.61 16.26
C PHE A 7 -51.18 21.96 15.15
N VAL A 8 -49.99 22.53 14.86
CA VAL A 8 -48.97 21.92 13.99
C VAL A 8 -48.12 20.98 14.85
N LEU A 9 -48.32 19.69 14.69
CA LEU A 9 -47.44 18.66 15.21
C LEU A 9 -46.19 18.58 14.33
N ILE A 10 -45.08 19.17 14.80
CA ILE A 10 -43.76 18.99 14.22
C ILE A 10 -43.24 17.61 14.71
N SER A 11 -43.33 16.62 13.85
CA SER A 11 -42.66 15.35 14.07
C SER A 11 -41.15 15.51 13.83
N TRP A 12 -40.38 15.55 14.89
CA TRP A 12 -38.92 15.51 14.86
C TRP A 12 -38.51 14.07 14.51
N SER A 13 -38.35 13.80 13.21
CA SER A 13 -37.63 12.63 12.75
C SER A 13 -36.15 12.84 13.05
N ALA A 14 -35.69 12.33 14.18
CA ALA A 14 -34.28 12.20 14.49
C ALA A 14 -33.68 11.18 13.50
N SER A 15 -33.09 11.70 12.43
CA SER A 15 -32.20 10.91 11.57
C SER A 15 -30.97 10.53 12.39
N PHE A 16 -30.98 9.35 12.97
CA PHE A 16 -29.79 8.71 13.48
C PHE A 16 -28.86 8.47 12.29
N CYS A 17 -27.97 9.42 12.03
CA CYS A 17 -26.82 9.20 11.21
C CYS A 17 -25.92 8.21 11.97
N PHE A 18 -26.08 6.92 11.70
CA PHE A 18 -25.09 5.91 12.07
C PHE A 18 -23.83 6.30 11.32
N ALA A 19 -22.94 7.06 11.97
CA ALA A 19 -21.56 7.09 11.58
C ALA A 19 -21.05 5.65 11.68
N GLN A 20 -20.98 4.95 10.55
CA GLN A 20 -20.28 3.67 10.46
C GLN A 20 -18.85 3.95 10.93
N LYS A 21 -18.55 3.54 12.16
CA LYS A 21 -17.20 3.47 12.68
C LYS A 21 -16.50 2.47 11.77
N GLN A 22 -15.72 2.99 10.83
CA GLN A 22 -14.96 2.17 9.90
C GLN A 22 -13.95 1.40 10.76
N GLU A 23 -14.20 0.12 10.97
CA GLU A 23 -13.26 -0.77 11.66
C GLU A 23 -11.99 -0.82 10.82
N LEU A 24 -10.97 -0.15 11.30
CA LEU A 24 -9.62 -0.18 10.75
C LEU A 24 -9.03 -1.54 11.13
N LEU A 25 -9.12 -2.48 10.20
CA LEU A 25 -8.59 -3.83 10.21
C LEU A 25 -9.03 -4.73 11.39
N PRO A 26 -9.53 -5.92 11.10
CA PRO A 26 -9.79 -6.90 12.14
C PRO A 26 -8.49 -7.30 12.84
N ASP A 27 -8.58 -7.51 14.12
CA ASP A 27 -7.54 -8.09 14.98
C ASP A 27 -7.37 -9.58 14.62
N SER A 28 -6.96 -9.85 13.39
CA SER A 28 -6.77 -11.21 12.90
C SER A 28 -5.34 -11.67 13.16
N ALA A 29 -5.16 -12.90 13.58
CA ALA A 29 -3.85 -13.53 13.70
C ALA A 29 -3.12 -13.45 12.35
N PRO A 30 -1.77 -13.29 12.34
CA PRO A 30 -0.98 -13.28 11.12
C PRO A 30 -1.27 -14.49 10.23
N GLN A 31 -1.53 -14.27 8.93
CA GLN A 31 -1.91 -15.32 7.98
C GLN A 31 -0.71 -16.05 7.36
N ASP A 32 0.52 -15.70 7.79
CA ASP A 32 1.76 -16.32 7.32
C ASP A 32 1.94 -16.23 5.78
N ALA A 33 1.65 -15.05 5.21
CA ALA A 33 1.63 -14.83 3.76
C ALA A 33 3.02 -14.74 3.11
N PHE A 34 4.09 -14.60 3.89
CA PHE A 34 5.47 -14.44 3.41
C PHE A 34 6.47 -14.98 4.44
N LYS A 35 7.70 -15.17 4.02
CA LYS A 35 8.81 -15.62 4.87
C LYS A 35 10.12 -14.89 4.56
N ASP A 36 11.11 -15.15 5.40
CA ASP A 36 12.49 -14.71 5.20
C ASP A 36 13.03 -15.07 3.81
N GLY A 37 13.68 -14.10 3.16
CA GLY A 37 14.30 -14.24 1.86
C GLY A 37 13.33 -14.17 0.66
N GLU A 38 12.04 -13.81 0.86
CA GLU A 38 11.14 -13.55 -0.26
C GLU A 38 11.64 -12.35 -1.08
N LEU A 39 11.59 -12.48 -2.41
CA LEU A 39 12.03 -11.45 -3.35
C LEU A 39 11.09 -11.36 -4.53
N PHE A 40 10.74 -10.14 -4.90
CA PHE A 40 10.02 -9.79 -6.13
C PHE A 40 10.85 -8.89 -7.02
N GLU A 41 10.76 -9.11 -8.35
CA GLU A 41 11.22 -8.17 -9.36
C GLU A 41 10.04 -7.78 -10.24
N PHE A 42 9.85 -6.49 -10.44
CA PHE A 42 8.80 -5.93 -11.31
C PHE A 42 9.41 -5.19 -12.48
N ARG A 43 8.70 -5.22 -13.60
CA ARG A 43 9.01 -4.49 -14.80
C ARG A 43 7.94 -3.42 -15.04
N ILE A 44 8.36 -2.16 -15.13
CA ILE A 44 7.49 -1.05 -15.50
C ILE A 44 7.70 -0.74 -16.97
N HIS A 45 6.57 -0.63 -17.71
CA HIS A 45 6.60 -0.36 -19.14
C HIS A 45 5.41 0.49 -19.61
N TYR A 46 5.60 1.19 -20.72
CA TYR A 46 4.57 1.88 -21.47
C TYR A 46 4.44 1.19 -22.83
N GLY A 47 3.33 0.49 -23.05
CA GLY A 47 3.21 -0.40 -24.20
C GLY A 47 4.36 -1.40 -24.27
N VAL A 48 5.12 -1.37 -25.36
CA VAL A 48 6.30 -2.26 -25.59
C VAL A 48 7.60 -1.71 -24.99
N PHE A 49 7.62 -0.48 -24.52
CA PHE A 49 8.84 0.19 -24.05
C PHE A 49 9.07 -0.03 -22.56
N ASN A 50 10.12 -0.74 -22.21
CA ASN A 50 10.54 -0.90 -20.82
C ASN A 50 11.11 0.43 -20.29
N ALA A 51 10.55 0.91 -19.17
CA ALA A 51 10.94 2.18 -18.56
C ALA A 51 11.76 1.97 -17.27
N SER A 52 11.35 1.05 -16.41
CA SER A 52 11.97 0.88 -15.09
C SER A 52 11.92 -0.57 -14.61
N ARG A 53 12.72 -0.87 -13.58
CA ARG A 53 12.67 -2.10 -12.79
C ARG A 53 12.56 -1.75 -11.33
N ILE A 54 11.78 -2.55 -10.59
CA ILE A 54 11.69 -2.49 -9.14
C ILE A 54 12.06 -3.86 -8.58
N THR A 55 12.82 -3.87 -7.49
CA THR A 55 13.01 -5.06 -6.65
C THR A 55 12.45 -4.78 -5.27
N LEU A 56 11.79 -5.77 -4.67
CA LEU A 56 11.30 -5.72 -3.30
C LEU A 56 11.65 -7.06 -2.63
N GLY A 57 12.47 -7.00 -1.62
CA GLY A 57 12.90 -8.18 -0.86
C GLY A 57 12.69 -7.97 0.63
N ILE A 58 12.57 -9.08 1.37
CA ILE A 58 12.40 -9.09 2.82
C ILE A 58 13.34 -10.11 3.45
N THR A 59 13.92 -9.75 4.59
CA THR A 59 14.75 -10.64 5.41
C THR A 59 14.36 -10.52 6.87
N ALA A 60 14.49 -11.62 7.61
CA ALA A 60 14.41 -11.58 9.07
C ALA A 60 15.65 -10.86 9.64
N ASP A 61 15.44 -10.00 10.62
CA ASP A 61 16.49 -9.17 11.22
C ASP A 61 16.17 -8.88 12.70
N THR A 62 17.06 -8.17 13.38
CA THR A 62 16.89 -7.71 14.74
C THR A 62 17.14 -6.21 14.80
N LEU A 63 16.21 -5.45 15.34
CA LEU A 63 16.34 -4.02 15.57
C LEU A 63 16.09 -3.73 17.06
N ASP A 64 17.04 -3.06 17.72
CA ASP A 64 16.95 -2.72 19.14
C ASP A 64 16.60 -3.95 20.03
N GLN A 65 17.22 -5.11 19.72
CA GLN A 65 17.02 -6.43 20.37
C GLN A 65 15.63 -7.08 20.14
N ALA A 66 14.78 -6.48 19.31
CA ALA A 66 13.48 -7.04 18.95
C ALA A 66 13.52 -7.70 17.57
N PRO A 67 12.82 -8.85 17.36
CA PRO A 67 12.75 -9.49 16.08
C PRO A 67 11.87 -8.65 15.12
N VAL A 68 12.44 -8.33 13.97
CA VAL A 68 11.79 -7.56 12.90
C VAL A 68 11.94 -8.26 11.57
N PHE A 69 11.11 -7.87 10.60
CA PHE A 69 11.43 -8.03 9.19
C PHE A 69 12.05 -6.74 8.67
N HIS A 70 13.08 -6.88 7.84
CA HIS A 70 13.69 -5.80 7.09
C HIS A 70 13.35 -5.94 5.62
N ALA A 71 12.48 -5.08 5.12
CA ALA A 71 12.10 -5.05 3.71
C ALA A 71 12.82 -3.92 2.97
N LYS A 72 13.34 -4.24 1.76
CA LYS A 72 14.10 -3.32 0.91
C LYS A 72 13.46 -3.23 -0.45
N GLY A 73 13.07 -2.01 -0.85
CA GLY A 73 12.61 -1.65 -2.17
C GLY A 73 13.69 -0.87 -2.92
N TYR A 74 13.99 -1.26 -4.16
CA TYR A 74 14.88 -0.52 -5.05
C TYR A 74 14.23 -0.34 -6.40
N GLY A 75 14.07 0.92 -6.83
CA GLY A 75 13.53 1.30 -8.12
C GLY A 75 14.55 2.04 -8.98
N ARG A 76 14.63 1.69 -10.28
CA ARG A 76 15.50 2.42 -11.21
C ARG A 76 14.93 2.46 -12.62
N THR A 77 15.14 3.57 -13.31
CA THR A 77 14.94 3.64 -14.78
C THR A 77 15.98 2.82 -15.52
N THR A 78 15.57 2.24 -16.65
CA THR A 78 16.40 1.37 -17.50
C THR A 78 16.31 1.79 -18.96
N GLY A 79 17.26 1.30 -19.78
CA GLY A 79 17.26 1.52 -21.22
C GLY A 79 17.22 3.01 -21.62
N LEU A 80 16.45 3.32 -22.66
CA LEU A 80 16.33 4.70 -23.18
C LEU A 80 15.69 5.65 -22.17
N ALA A 81 14.77 5.18 -21.32
CA ALA A 81 14.13 6.04 -20.31
C ALA A 81 15.16 6.68 -19.37
N ARG A 82 16.25 5.95 -19.04
CA ARG A 82 17.33 6.46 -18.17
C ARG A 82 18.08 7.65 -18.77
N LEU A 83 18.14 7.77 -20.10
CA LEU A 83 18.81 8.89 -20.77
C LEU A 83 18.02 10.20 -20.64
N PHE A 84 16.68 10.11 -20.53
CA PHE A 84 15.82 11.27 -20.43
C PHE A 84 15.48 11.62 -18.97
N PHE A 85 15.31 10.61 -18.12
CA PHE A 85 14.95 10.83 -16.73
C PHE A 85 15.53 9.70 -15.86
N LYS A 86 16.61 10.03 -15.15
CA LYS A 86 17.29 9.08 -14.27
C LYS A 86 16.54 9.00 -12.93
N VAL A 87 16.08 7.81 -12.58
CA VAL A 87 15.53 7.48 -11.25
C VAL A 87 16.41 6.42 -10.60
N GLU A 88 16.74 6.62 -9.35
CA GLU A 88 17.39 5.65 -8.45
C GLU A 88 16.83 5.87 -7.04
N ASP A 89 15.91 5.01 -6.63
CA ASP A 89 15.17 5.15 -5.39
C ASP A 89 15.37 3.93 -4.49
N HIS A 90 15.68 4.18 -3.23
CA HIS A 90 15.83 3.20 -2.18
C HIS A 90 14.81 3.47 -1.07
N TYR A 91 14.08 2.43 -0.71
CA TYR A 91 13.14 2.43 0.39
C TYR A 91 13.43 1.24 1.29
N GLU A 92 13.48 1.46 2.60
CA GLU A 92 13.65 0.38 3.56
C GLU A 92 12.63 0.54 4.69
N SER A 93 12.11 -0.59 5.17
CA SER A 93 11.24 -0.61 6.34
C SER A 93 11.63 -1.76 7.25
N TYR A 94 11.77 -1.46 8.53
CA TYR A 94 11.91 -2.42 9.61
C TYR A 94 10.60 -2.47 10.37
N PHE A 95 9.91 -3.61 10.36
CA PHE A 95 8.63 -3.77 11.03
C PHE A 95 8.58 -5.04 11.87
N GLY A 96 7.80 -5.01 12.96
CA GLY A 96 7.72 -6.11 13.90
C GLY A 96 7.22 -7.41 13.26
N GLN A 97 7.86 -8.54 13.57
CA GLN A 97 7.44 -9.84 13.04
C GLN A 97 6.06 -10.28 13.54
N LYS A 98 5.66 -9.85 14.74
CA LYS A 98 4.40 -10.25 15.38
C LYS A 98 3.23 -9.34 14.98
N ASP A 99 3.47 -8.02 14.99
CA ASP A 99 2.43 -7.01 14.84
C ASP A 99 2.42 -6.31 13.48
N GLY A 100 3.46 -6.53 12.65
CA GLY A 100 3.59 -5.90 11.35
C GLY A 100 3.74 -4.37 11.37
N LEU A 101 3.89 -3.76 12.55
CA LEU A 101 3.98 -2.32 12.69
C LEU A 101 5.40 -1.81 12.40
N PRO A 102 5.56 -0.73 11.63
CA PRO A 102 6.88 -0.18 11.32
C PRO A 102 7.58 0.36 12.58
N ARG A 103 8.89 0.15 12.64
CA ARG A 103 9.79 0.68 13.68
C ARG A 103 10.71 1.74 13.09
N TRP A 104 11.19 1.51 11.89
CA TRP A 104 12.09 2.40 11.19
C TRP A 104 11.86 2.35 9.69
N PHE A 105 11.69 3.50 9.08
CA PHE A 105 11.53 3.67 7.65
C PHE A 105 12.61 4.59 7.11
N ILE A 106 13.19 4.23 5.96
CA ILE A 106 14.22 4.98 5.27
C ILE A 106 13.77 5.23 3.83
N ARG A 107 13.94 6.46 3.40
CA ARG A 107 13.65 6.89 2.03
C ARG A 107 14.83 7.69 1.50
N ASP A 108 15.60 7.09 0.57
CA ASP A 108 16.67 7.76 -0.17
C ASP A 108 16.34 7.69 -1.66
N ILE A 109 15.99 8.82 -2.26
CA ILE A 109 15.51 8.91 -3.64
C ILE A 109 16.28 9.94 -4.44
N ASN A 110 16.44 9.62 -5.74
CA ASN A 110 17.01 10.50 -6.75
C ASN A 110 16.21 10.39 -8.05
N GLU A 111 15.36 11.38 -8.29
CA GLU A 111 14.43 11.44 -9.42
C GLU A 111 14.74 12.66 -10.29
N GLY A 112 15.54 12.48 -11.34
CA GLY A 112 15.90 13.56 -12.26
C GLY A 112 16.62 14.76 -11.60
N GLY A 113 17.36 14.51 -10.51
CA GLY A 113 18.04 15.53 -9.71
C GLY A 113 17.25 16.00 -8.48
N TYR A 114 15.95 15.71 -8.39
CA TYR A 114 15.22 15.84 -7.14
C TYR A 114 15.63 14.72 -6.19
N THR A 115 16.02 15.07 -4.98
CA THR A 115 16.53 14.08 -4.02
C THR A 115 15.93 14.29 -2.64
N LYS A 116 15.63 13.20 -1.95
CA LYS A 116 15.28 13.16 -0.51
C LYS A 116 16.15 12.13 0.19
N ASP A 117 16.53 12.37 1.42
CA ASP A 117 17.13 11.42 2.36
C ASP A 117 16.46 11.63 3.72
N ILE A 118 15.50 10.74 4.02
CA ILE A 118 14.61 10.85 5.17
C ILE A 118 14.61 9.52 5.92
N GLU A 119 14.75 9.62 7.23
CA GLU A 119 14.52 8.51 8.17
C GLU A 119 13.35 8.84 9.09
N ILE A 120 12.53 7.84 9.38
CA ILE A 120 11.40 7.94 10.30
C ILE A 120 11.52 6.81 11.33
N ARG A 121 11.58 7.15 12.60
CA ARG A 121 11.45 6.22 13.72
C ARG A 121 10.04 6.32 14.28
N PHE A 122 9.36 5.18 14.42
CA PHE A 122 8.00 5.09 14.94
C PHE A 122 8.03 4.63 16.42
N ASP A 123 7.37 5.39 17.27
CA ASP A 123 7.07 5.05 18.66
C ASP A 123 5.55 4.87 18.77
N HIS A 124 5.09 3.62 18.63
CA HIS A 124 3.67 3.29 18.65
C HIS A 124 3.05 3.43 20.03
N GLU A 125 3.82 3.26 21.10
CA GLU A 125 3.35 3.43 22.48
C GLU A 125 3.01 4.89 22.76
N LYS A 126 3.91 5.81 22.32
CA LYS A 126 3.70 7.26 22.47
C LYS A 126 2.90 7.86 21.31
N ARG A 127 2.56 7.08 20.30
CA ARG A 127 1.91 7.54 19.06
C ARG A 127 2.67 8.71 18.43
N MET A 128 3.96 8.52 18.21
CA MET A 128 4.85 9.54 17.63
C MET A 128 5.69 8.98 16.50
N ALA A 129 5.85 9.76 15.42
CA ALA A 129 6.85 9.55 14.40
C ALA A 129 7.94 10.62 14.50
N HIS A 130 9.18 10.19 14.59
CA HIS A 130 10.36 11.06 14.66
C HIS A 130 11.03 11.08 13.29
N VAL A 131 10.91 12.19 12.59
CA VAL A 131 11.42 12.38 11.24
C VAL A 131 12.76 13.08 11.29
N ASN A 132 13.75 12.49 10.62
CA ASN A 132 15.07 13.07 10.38
C ASN A 132 15.28 13.27 8.88
N ASN A 133 15.19 14.49 8.41
CA ASN A 133 15.53 14.87 7.05
C ASN A 133 17.02 15.20 6.99
N LYS A 134 17.84 14.22 6.62
CA LYS A 134 19.31 14.36 6.61
C LYS A 134 19.78 15.42 5.62
N LYS A 135 19.10 15.58 4.49
CA LYS A 135 19.44 16.53 3.46
C LYS A 135 19.23 17.97 3.89
N LYS A 136 18.10 18.24 4.55
CA LYS A 136 17.80 19.56 5.10
C LYS A 136 18.41 19.80 6.48
N LYS A 137 18.93 18.75 7.12
CA LYS A 137 19.43 18.75 8.50
C LYS A 137 18.33 19.17 9.50
N GLU A 138 17.09 18.77 9.24
CA GLU A 138 15.90 19.08 10.04
C GLU A 138 15.40 17.83 10.75
N LYS A 139 15.00 18.01 12.01
CA LYS A 139 14.35 16.96 12.80
C LYS A 139 13.01 17.48 13.29
N ALA A 140 11.97 16.65 13.20
CA ALA A 140 10.63 16.97 13.66
C ALA A 140 9.95 15.72 14.21
N SER A 141 8.96 15.92 15.07
CA SER A 141 8.14 14.83 15.62
C SER A 141 6.67 15.13 15.37
N PHE A 142 5.92 14.10 14.98
CA PHE A 142 4.52 14.20 14.60
C PHE A 142 3.72 13.16 15.38
N ALA A 143 2.51 13.51 15.79
CA ALA A 143 1.57 12.53 16.31
C ALA A 143 1.13 11.61 15.17
N ILE A 144 0.99 10.31 15.46
CA ILE A 144 0.55 9.32 14.49
C ILE A 144 -0.73 8.62 14.94
N GLU A 145 -1.49 8.14 13.97
CA GLU A 145 -2.67 7.33 14.21
C GLU A 145 -2.31 5.93 14.72
N GLU A 146 -3.29 5.24 15.29
CA GLU A 146 -3.13 3.87 15.73
C GLU A 146 -2.88 2.93 14.54
N ASN A 147 -2.00 1.93 14.74
CA ASN A 147 -1.62 0.95 13.73
C ASN A 147 -1.15 1.56 12.41
N VAL A 148 -0.55 2.77 12.47
CA VAL A 148 -0.05 3.46 11.29
C VAL A 148 1.04 2.64 10.60
N GLN A 149 1.03 2.70 9.27
CA GLN A 149 1.99 2.01 8.40
C GLN A 149 2.84 3.02 7.62
N ASP A 150 4.05 2.62 7.25
CA ASP A 150 4.82 3.26 6.18
C ASP A 150 4.49 2.64 4.81
N LEU A 151 5.12 3.16 3.75
CA LEU A 151 4.84 2.73 2.37
C LEU A 151 5.16 1.24 2.12
N ILE A 152 6.21 0.70 2.75
CA ILE A 152 6.65 -0.69 2.56
C ILE A 152 5.93 -1.63 3.54
N SER A 153 5.87 -1.26 4.82
CA SER A 153 5.19 -2.07 5.83
C SER A 153 3.71 -2.26 5.50
N ALA A 154 3.04 -1.25 4.94
CA ALA A 154 1.65 -1.33 4.48
C ALA A 154 1.40 -2.53 3.55
N PHE A 155 2.31 -2.76 2.60
CA PHE A 155 2.21 -3.87 1.66
C PHE A 155 2.26 -5.23 2.37
N TYR A 156 3.21 -5.43 3.29
CA TYR A 156 3.35 -6.68 4.04
C TYR A 156 2.24 -6.84 5.08
N TYR A 157 1.80 -5.75 5.69
CA TYR A 157 0.70 -5.73 6.66
C TYR A 157 -0.61 -6.20 6.02
N LEU A 158 -0.98 -5.67 4.87
CA LEU A 158 -2.18 -6.06 4.13
C LEU A 158 -2.16 -7.54 3.73
N ARG A 159 -1.01 -8.08 3.32
CA ARG A 159 -0.86 -9.48 2.98
C ARG A 159 -1.07 -10.40 4.18
N ASN A 160 -0.60 -10.00 5.35
CA ASN A 160 -0.52 -10.86 6.53
C ASN A 160 -1.69 -10.75 7.48
N PHE A 161 -2.29 -9.55 7.59
CA PHE A 161 -3.30 -9.25 8.61
C PHE A 161 -4.71 -9.02 8.03
N TYR A 162 -4.87 -9.06 6.70
CA TYR A 162 -6.16 -8.84 6.08
C TYR A 162 -6.72 -10.11 5.43
N ASP A 163 -7.93 -10.51 5.87
CA ASP A 163 -8.65 -11.61 5.22
C ASP A 163 -9.43 -11.08 4.01
N THR A 164 -9.03 -11.56 2.82
CA THR A 164 -9.64 -11.18 1.55
C THR A 164 -10.76 -12.13 1.12
N SER A 165 -11.00 -13.23 1.86
CA SER A 165 -11.94 -14.29 1.45
C SER A 165 -13.40 -13.83 1.49
N SER A 166 -13.74 -12.97 2.46
CA SER A 166 -15.09 -12.45 2.72
C SER A 166 -15.44 -11.16 1.97
N LEU A 167 -14.47 -10.55 1.24
CA LEU A 167 -14.66 -9.28 0.57
C LEU A 167 -15.79 -9.32 -0.46
N GLN A 168 -16.66 -8.31 -0.41
CA GLN A 168 -17.71 -8.05 -1.38
C GLN A 168 -17.33 -6.90 -2.32
N GLU A 169 -17.77 -6.97 -3.57
CA GLU A 169 -17.49 -5.94 -4.56
C GLU A 169 -18.02 -4.57 -4.11
N GLY A 170 -17.19 -3.54 -4.22
CA GLY A 170 -17.45 -2.19 -3.74
C GLY A 170 -16.98 -1.92 -2.31
N GLU A 171 -16.56 -2.94 -1.57
CA GLU A 171 -16.07 -2.81 -0.19
C GLU A 171 -14.67 -2.18 -0.17
N ASP A 172 -14.42 -1.35 0.84
CA ASP A 172 -13.14 -0.64 1.01
C ASP A 172 -12.33 -1.25 2.16
N ILE A 173 -11.08 -1.56 1.88
CA ILE A 173 -10.05 -1.88 2.88
C ILE A 173 -9.38 -0.56 3.28
N GLY A 174 -9.36 -0.23 4.57
CA GLY A 174 -8.74 1.00 5.11
C GLY A 174 -7.46 0.72 5.89
N LEU A 175 -6.48 1.64 5.78
CA LEU A 175 -5.19 1.55 6.45
C LEU A 175 -4.68 2.95 6.82
N ASN A 176 -4.34 3.18 8.09
CA ASN A 176 -3.66 4.42 8.49
C ASN A 176 -2.23 4.40 7.98
N MET A 177 -1.81 5.47 7.34
CA MET A 177 -0.45 5.63 6.82
C MET A 177 0.16 6.95 7.30
N PHE A 178 1.48 6.93 7.49
CA PHE A 178 2.28 8.12 7.72
C PHE A 178 3.32 8.26 6.59
N PHE A 179 3.18 9.31 5.80
CA PHE A 179 4.07 9.59 4.69
C PHE A 179 4.20 11.11 4.46
N ASP A 180 5.39 11.58 4.06
CA ASP A 180 5.70 13.00 3.86
C ASP A 180 5.25 13.89 5.04
N GLN A 181 5.42 13.39 6.30
CA GLN A 181 5.10 14.08 7.57
C GLN A 181 3.60 14.27 7.85
N GLU A 182 2.74 13.53 7.18
CA GLU A 182 1.29 13.60 7.33
C GLU A 182 0.68 12.22 7.57
N ASN A 183 -0.39 12.18 8.39
CA ASN A 183 -1.26 11.02 8.49
C ASN A 183 -2.33 11.09 7.44
N TYR A 184 -2.66 9.97 6.84
CA TYR A 184 -3.80 9.85 5.94
C TYR A 184 -4.36 8.42 5.94
N LEU A 185 -5.66 8.33 5.65
CA LEU A 185 -6.33 7.07 5.48
C LEU A 185 -6.16 6.62 4.02
N PHE A 186 -5.37 5.58 3.81
CA PHE A 186 -5.25 4.90 2.53
C PHE A 186 -6.35 3.84 2.41
N LYS A 187 -6.99 3.76 1.25
CA LYS A 187 -8.06 2.82 0.97
C LYS A 187 -7.80 2.02 -0.28
N LEU A 188 -8.17 0.75 -0.26
CA LEU A 188 -8.24 -0.12 -1.42
C LEU A 188 -9.67 -0.58 -1.62
N ARG A 189 -10.31 -0.20 -2.73
CA ARG A 189 -11.63 -0.71 -3.10
C ARG A 189 -11.51 -2.04 -3.77
N PHE A 190 -12.25 -3.04 -3.29
CA PHE A 190 -12.37 -4.31 -3.95
C PHE A 190 -13.31 -4.21 -5.16
N LEU A 191 -12.80 -4.56 -6.35
CA LEU A 191 -13.51 -4.51 -7.63
C LEU A 191 -13.92 -5.88 -8.16
N GLY A 192 -13.77 -6.93 -7.36
CA GLY A 192 -14.04 -8.30 -7.77
C GLY A 192 -12.80 -9.16 -7.96
N ARG A 193 -13.02 -10.35 -8.53
CA ARG A 193 -11.97 -11.33 -8.82
C ARG A 193 -11.97 -11.63 -10.31
N GLU A 194 -10.78 -11.69 -10.90
CA GLU A 194 -10.62 -12.07 -12.30
C GLU A 194 -9.35 -12.87 -12.54
N THR A 195 -9.31 -13.62 -13.62
CA THR A 195 -8.10 -14.34 -14.03
C THR A 195 -7.41 -13.54 -15.13
N ILE A 196 -6.13 -13.20 -14.91
CA ILE A 196 -5.32 -12.46 -15.87
C ILE A 196 -4.23 -13.33 -16.46
N GLU A 197 -3.87 -13.04 -17.73
CA GLU A 197 -2.71 -13.63 -18.39
C GLU A 197 -1.43 -12.95 -17.90
N THR A 198 -0.45 -13.77 -17.53
CA THR A 198 0.88 -13.34 -17.12
C THR A 198 1.95 -14.11 -17.88
N LYS A 199 3.21 -13.72 -17.76
CA LYS A 199 4.30 -14.50 -18.34
C LYS A 199 4.47 -15.88 -17.69
N PHE A 200 3.90 -16.11 -16.51
CA PHE A 200 3.94 -17.40 -15.81
C PHE A 200 2.76 -18.31 -16.21
N GLY A 201 1.73 -17.79 -16.86
CA GLY A 201 0.46 -18.44 -17.15
C GLY A 201 -0.71 -17.62 -16.63
N LYS A 202 -1.87 -18.26 -16.50
CA LYS A 202 -3.08 -17.63 -15.98
C LYS A 202 -3.06 -17.61 -14.46
N VAL A 203 -3.28 -16.44 -13.88
CA VAL A 203 -3.32 -16.24 -12.43
C VAL A 203 -4.67 -15.67 -12.04
N ARG A 204 -5.36 -16.32 -11.11
CA ARG A 204 -6.55 -15.76 -10.47
C ARG A 204 -6.14 -14.66 -9.52
N CYS A 205 -6.75 -13.49 -9.64
CA CYS A 205 -6.40 -12.30 -8.89
C CYS A 205 -7.61 -11.65 -8.24
N ILE A 206 -7.34 -11.00 -7.12
CA ILE A 206 -8.19 -9.99 -6.49
C ILE A 206 -7.85 -8.67 -7.19
N LYS A 207 -8.88 -7.96 -7.65
CA LYS A 207 -8.75 -6.66 -8.32
C LYS A 207 -9.07 -5.54 -7.34
N LEU A 208 -8.14 -4.63 -7.16
CA LEU A 208 -8.23 -3.54 -6.19
C LEU A 208 -8.00 -2.19 -6.85
N ARG A 209 -8.60 -1.14 -6.30
CA ARG A 209 -8.36 0.25 -6.69
C ARG A 209 -7.91 1.07 -5.48
N PRO A 210 -6.70 1.63 -5.49
CA PRO A 210 -6.24 2.49 -4.43
C PRO A 210 -6.92 3.87 -4.48
N PHE A 211 -7.24 4.40 -3.30
CA PHE A 211 -7.67 5.77 -3.06
C PHE A 211 -6.84 6.40 -1.97
N VAL A 212 -6.60 7.71 -2.12
CA VAL A 212 -6.08 8.51 -1.03
C VAL A 212 -7.09 9.63 -0.76
N GLN A 213 -7.56 9.73 0.45
CA GLN A 213 -8.59 10.68 0.83
C GLN A 213 -8.15 12.16 0.77
N SER A 214 -6.85 12.41 0.59
CA SER A 214 -6.29 13.78 0.57
C SER A 214 -5.96 14.33 -0.82
N GLY A 215 -6.42 13.74 -1.90
CA GLY A 215 -6.28 14.28 -3.27
C GLY A 215 -4.85 14.44 -3.81
N ARG A 216 -3.82 14.02 -3.09
CA ARG A 216 -2.42 14.26 -3.43
C ARG A 216 -1.76 13.21 -4.32
N VAL A 217 -2.25 11.98 -4.36
CA VAL A 217 -1.57 10.88 -5.08
C VAL A 217 -2.33 10.41 -6.30
N PHE A 218 -3.65 10.36 -6.25
CA PHE A 218 -4.46 9.94 -7.41
C PHE A 218 -5.73 10.79 -7.46
N SER A 219 -5.90 11.58 -8.53
CA SER A 219 -7.21 12.16 -8.82
C SER A 219 -8.14 11.05 -9.30
N GLU A 220 -9.46 11.17 -9.10
CA GLU A 220 -10.45 10.21 -9.62
C GLU A 220 -10.36 9.97 -11.13
N LYS A 221 -9.60 10.82 -11.85
CA LYS A 221 -9.40 10.73 -13.31
C LYS A 221 -8.24 9.82 -13.71
N GLU A 222 -7.34 9.47 -12.79
CA GLU A 222 -6.23 8.55 -13.04
C GLU A 222 -6.50 7.25 -12.27
N SER A 223 -7.19 6.31 -12.90
CA SER A 223 -7.56 5.06 -12.25
C SER A 223 -6.39 4.09 -12.24
N VAL A 224 -5.74 3.97 -11.08
CA VAL A 224 -4.79 2.88 -10.84
C VAL A 224 -5.58 1.63 -10.48
N THR A 225 -5.24 0.53 -11.11
CA THR A 225 -5.78 -0.79 -10.78
C THR A 225 -4.65 -1.71 -10.37
N LEU A 226 -4.85 -2.46 -9.30
CA LEU A 226 -3.91 -3.44 -8.75
C LEU A 226 -4.52 -4.82 -8.82
N TRP A 227 -3.77 -5.81 -9.31
CA TRP A 227 -4.11 -7.23 -9.28
C TRP A 227 -3.18 -7.95 -8.32
N VAL A 228 -3.76 -8.56 -7.30
CA VAL A 228 -3.07 -9.34 -6.26
C VAL A 228 -3.49 -10.78 -6.42
N SER A 229 -2.58 -11.75 -6.30
CA SER A 229 -2.93 -13.16 -6.40
C SER A 229 -3.99 -13.55 -5.35
N ASP A 230 -5.03 -14.28 -5.81
CA ASP A 230 -6.10 -14.81 -4.97
C ASP A 230 -5.66 -16.15 -4.36
N ASP A 231 -4.57 -16.10 -3.58
CA ASP A 231 -3.98 -17.22 -2.87
C ASP A 231 -3.41 -16.77 -1.51
N LYS A 232 -2.81 -17.68 -0.76
CA LYS A 232 -2.24 -17.38 0.56
C LYS A 232 -1.05 -16.43 0.53
N ASN A 233 -0.33 -16.31 -0.60
CA ASN A 233 0.79 -15.38 -0.72
C ASN A 233 0.34 -13.93 -0.91
N LYS A 234 -0.82 -13.70 -1.57
CA LYS A 234 -1.37 -12.36 -1.86
C LYS A 234 -0.33 -11.41 -2.47
N ILE A 235 0.37 -11.88 -3.51
CA ILE A 235 1.44 -11.09 -4.14
C ILE A 235 0.89 -10.17 -5.23
N PRO A 236 1.46 -8.96 -5.42
CA PRO A 236 1.09 -8.10 -6.53
C PRO A 236 1.56 -8.74 -7.83
N VAL A 237 0.62 -9.01 -8.72
CA VAL A 237 0.88 -9.63 -10.03
C VAL A 237 1.02 -8.57 -11.10
N LYS A 238 0.16 -7.54 -11.01
CA LYS A 238 0.10 -6.43 -11.96
C LYS A 238 -0.43 -5.17 -11.29
N MET A 239 0.10 -4.02 -11.70
CA MET A 239 -0.50 -2.71 -11.47
C MET A 239 -0.58 -1.97 -12.80
N ARG A 240 -1.69 -1.29 -13.05
CA ARG A 240 -1.91 -0.44 -14.24
C ARG A 240 -2.35 0.94 -13.82
N ALA A 241 -1.72 1.94 -14.38
CA ALA A 241 -2.16 3.33 -14.31
C ALA A 241 -2.61 3.76 -15.71
N ASP A 242 -3.91 4.02 -15.88
CA ASP A 242 -4.48 4.50 -17.14
C ASP A 242 -4.15 5.98 -17.32
N LEU A 243 -3.63 6.34 -18.49
CA LEU A 243 -3.31 7.69 -18.91
C LEU A 243 -4.31 8.17 -19.95
N ARG A 244 -4.23 9.46 -20.34
CA ARG A 244 -5.03 9.98 -21.45
C ARG A 244 -4.80 9.21 -22.76
N VAL A 245 -3.58 8.73 -22.95
CA VAL A 245 -3.20 7.88 -24.10
C VAL A 245 -2.39 6.71 -23.53
N GLY A 246 -2.92 5.49 -23.68
CA GLY A 246 -2.28 4.26 -23.21
C GLY A 246 -2.30 4.08 -21.70
N SER A 247 -1.40 3.25 -21.21
CA SER A 247 -1.24 2.94 -19.79
C SER A 247 0.23 2.73 -19.42
N ILE A 248 0.56 2.98 -18.14
CA ILE A 248 1.79 2.48 -17.53
C ILE A 248 1.43 1.20 -16.80
N ASP A 249 2.09 0.12 -17.16
CA ASP A 249 1.93 -1.18 -16.52
C ASP A 249 3.17 -1.53 -15.71
N CYS A 250 2.95 -2.12 -14.52
CA CYS A 250 3.97 -2.70 -13.67
C CYS A 250 3.63 -4.18 -13.49
N ASP A 251 4.38 -5.06 -14.13
CA ASP A 251 4.14 -6.50 -14.10
C ASP A 251 5.16 -7.21 -13.22
N LEU A 252 4.72 -8.22 -12.48
CA LEU A 252 5.60 -9.16 -11.80
C LEU A 252 6.47 -9.87 -12.85
N ASP A 253 7.79 -9.67 -12.76
CA ASP A 253 8.77 -10.25 -13.70
C ASP A 253 9.46 -11.48 -13.13
N ARG A 254 9.80 -11.49 -11.83
CA ARG A 254 10.39 -12.62 -11.12
C ARG A 254 9.96 -12.64 -9.67
N PHE A 255 9.99 -13.84 -9.08
CA PHE A 255 9.82 -14.03 -7.65
C PHE A 255 10.72 -15.15 -7.16
N LYS A 256 11.05 -15.11 -5.87
CA LYS A 256 11.80 -16.18 -5.19
C LYS A 256 11.24 -16.38 -3.79
N ASN A 257 11.39 -17.60 -3.31
CA ASN A 257 11.21 -17.98 -1.91
C ASN A 257 9.85 -17.62 -1.32
N LEU A 258 8.75 -17.83 -2.10
CA LEU A 258 7.39 -17.65 -1.59
C LEU A 258 7.12 -18.62 -0.43
N GLN A 259 6.27 -18.18 0.51
CA GLN A 259 5.84 -19.00 1.64
C GLN A 259 4.96 -20.16 1.20
N HIS A 260 4.06 -19.94 0.24
CA HIS A 260 3.13 -20.92 -0.29
C HIS A 260 3.33 -21.14 -1.79
N PRO A 261 2.85 -22.25 -2.35
CA PRO A 261 2.82 -22.44 -3.80
C PRO A 261 2.09 -21.28 -4.50
N PHE A 262 2.65 -20.82 -5.61
CA PHE A 262 1.99 -19.82 -6.44
C PHE A 262 0.99 -20.49 -7.37
N ASN A 263 -0.30 -20.16 -7.25
CA ASN A 263 -1.39 -20.79 -7.99
C ASN A 263 -1.43 -20.31 -9.44
N ILE A 264 -0.68 -21.00 -10.31
CA ILE A 264 -0.62 -20.73 -11.75
C ILE A 264 -1.40 -21.83 -12.49
N GLN A 265 -2.33 -21.44 -13.34
CA GLN A 265 -2.95 -22.37 -14.29
C GLN A 265 -2.07 -22.42 -15.54
N VAL A 266 -1.35 -23.53 -15.69
CA VAL A 266 -0.56 -23.78 -16.90
C VAL A 266 -1.50 -24.13 -18.05
N LYS A 267 -1.23 -23.61 -19.25
CA LYS A 267 -1.99 -23.96 -20.47
C LYS A 267 -1.74 -25.39 -20.88
#